data_3e4b0789e4bea39bd79a4c6cb1ac06ee
#
_entry.id   3e4b0789e4bea39bd79a4c6cb1ac06ee
#
_cell.length_a   1.000
_cell.length_b   1.000
_cell.length_c   1.000
_cell.angle_alpha   90.00
_cell.angle_beta   90.00
_cell.angle_gamma   90.00
#
_symmetry.space_group_name_H-M   'P 1'
#
loop_
_entity.id
_entity.type
_entity.pdbx_description
1 polymer ?
#
loop_
_entity_poly.entity_id
_entity_poly.type
_entity_poly.pdbx_seq_one_letter_code
_entity_poly.pdbx_strand_id
1 'polypeptide(L)'
;RDCFIAEPDGYSEEVVTELENQYSGDGESYVNQDAEEKPTIIVVMSESYADLSVVGDFLTNEQVTPYYDSLQDNIMKGHALSSVFGAKTPNSEWEFMTGNSMAFLPSGSVVYQQYISDTPTSIVSNLKNIGYTCVAMHPYYETGWSRNAVYPTMGFDETHFIDDFDQTKLLRKYITDQELYESIVERYESKKANEDLFIMSISMQNHGGYTEKYPNFNEQIRTLGASYSDANQYLSLLHESDKALEYLISYFQSVDDPVEIVFFGDHQPSLNTNFYKGLNGKGLSGLTEDELENLYTVPFFIWTNYETETEEVPITSLNYLSTMALERAGIALPSYNQFLADMQQTIPAINSRGYYSVSSGCFKHLEEATGEEAEWIDRYQILQYNNMFDKKKQSKVFFPYLQE
;
A
#
# COMPACT_ATOMS: atom_id res chain seq x y z
N ARG A 1 2.15 -26.25 -6.99
CA ARG A 1 3.53 -26.65 -6.57
C ARG A 1 3.89 -25.78 -5.38
N ASP A 2 3.95 -26.40 -4.20
CA ASP A 2 4.48 -25.74 -3.01
C ASP A 2 5.96 -25.42 -3.29
N CYS A 3 6.25 -24.14 -3.51
CA CYS A 3 7.62 -23.70 -3.61
C CYS A 3 8.23 -23.79 -2.20
N PHE A 4 9.18 -24.68 -2.02
CA PHE A 4 9.93 -24.79 -0.77
C PHE A 4 10.69 -23.50 -0.53
N ILE A 5 10.44 -22.86 0.61
CA ILE A 5 11.17 -21.68 1.06
C ILE A 5 12.27 -22.15 2.00
N ALA A 6 13.51 -21.88 1.62
CA ALA A 6 14.66 -22.26 2.41
C ALA A 6 14.73 -21.43 3.70
N GLU A 7 15.11 -22.09 4.79
CA GLU A 7 15.44 -21.43 6.05
C GLU A 7 16.58 -20.43 5.82
N PRO A 8 16.42 -19.15 6.25
CA PRO A 8 17.47 -18.16 6.06
C PRO A 8 18.75 -18.52 6.83
N ASP A 9 19.88 -18.11 6.29
CA ASP A 9 21.16 -18.23 6.98
C ASP A 9 21.10 -17.50 8.34
N GLY A 10 21.60 -18.16 9.39
CA GLY A 10 21.57 -17.60 10.74
C GLY A 10 20.23 -17.67 11.44
N TYR A 11 19.21 -18.27 10.84
CA TYR A 11 17.93 -18.48 11.50
C TYR A 11 18.06 -19.49 12.64
N SER A 12 17.59 -19.10 13.81
CA SER A 12 17.50 -19.99 14.96
C SER A 12 16.45 -19.46 15.94
N GLU A 13 15.99 -20.33 16.82
CA GLU A 13 15.06 -19.96 17.89
C GLU A 13 15.68 -18.90 18.82
N GLU A 14 16.98 -18.99 19.08
CA GLU A 14 17.72 -18.05 19.91
C GLU A 14 17.75 -16.65 19.30
N VAL A 15 17.95 -16.54 18.01
CA VAL A 15 17.95 -15.24 17.30
C VAL A 15 16.59 -14.58 17.39
N VAL A 16 15.51 -15.37 17.18
CA VAL A 16 14.13 -14.85 17.31
C VAL A 16 13.87 -14.39 18.75
N THR A 17 14.32 -15.15 19.74
CA THR A 17 14.17 -14.77 21.15
C THR A 17 14.93 -13.49 21.49
N GLU A 18 16.13 -13.30 20.97
CA GLU A 18 16.89 -12.07 21.14
C GLU A 18 16.14 -10.87 20.58
N LEU A 19 15.54 -11.02 19.39
CA LEU A 19 14.73 -9.96 18.78
C LEU A 19 13.46 -9.69 19.59
N GLU A 20 12.80 -10.73 20.09
CA GLU A 20 11.64 -10.57 20.99
C GLU A 20 12.00 -9.74 22.21
N ASN A 21 13.16 -9.98 22.81
CA ASN A 21 13.61 -9.25 24.00
C ASN A 21 13.84 -7.75 23.71
N GLN A 22 14.22 -7.41 22.50
CA GLN A 22 14.41 -6.01 22.08
C GLN A 22 13.09 -5.27 21.89
N TYR A 23 12.02 -5.96 21.55
CA TYR A 23 10.75 -5.37 21.14
C TYR A 23 9.54 -5.81 21.97
N SER A 24 9.76 -6.52 23.08
CA SER A 24 8.69 -7.02 23.96
C SER A 24 8.28 -6.05 25.07
N GLY A 25 8.92 -4.90 25.18
CA GLY A 25 8.87 -4.05 26.36
C GLY A 25 7.60 -3.21 26.55
N ASP A 26 6.70 -3.12 25.56
CA ASP A 26 5.75 -2.01 25.56
C ASP A 26 4.27 -2.37 25.50
N GLY A 27 3.84 -3.25 26.42
CA GLY A 27 2.44 -3.27 26.81
C GLY A 27 1.92 -1.89 27.26
N GLU A 28 2.79 -0.99 27.69
CA GLU A 28 2.43 0.37 28.13
C GLU A 28 1.96 1.27 27.00
N SER A 29 2.45 1.10 25.79
CA SER A 29 2.06 1.93 24.68
C SER A 29 0.62 1.71 24.22
N TYR A 30 0.05 0.51 24.44
CA TYR A 30 -1.36 0.26 24.18
C TYR A 30 -2.29 0.90 25.20
N VAL A 31 -1.82 1.15 26.40
CA VAL A 31 -2.65 1.73 27.50
C VAL A 31 -2.99 3.19 27.24
N ASN A 32 -2.12 3.92 26.56
CA ASN A 32 -2.36 5.33 26.23
C ASN A 32 -3.47 5.53 25.19
N GLN A 33 -3.97 4.44 24.59
CA GLN A 33 -5.00 4.49 23.57
C GLN A 33 -6.42 4.46 24.13
N ASP A 34 -6.56 4.14 25.40
CA ASP A 34 -7.85 4.24 26.11
C ASP A 34 -8.23 5.69 26.42
N ALA A 35 -7.28 6.62 26.24
CA ALA A 35 -7.51 8.01 26.49
C ALA A 35 -7.81 8.72 25.17
N GLU A 36 -9.07 9.04 24.98
CA GLU A 36 -9.56 9.86 23.89
C GLU A 36 -9.71 9.15 22.55
N GLU A 37 -10.47 9.73 21.66
CA GLU A 37 -10.99 9.16 20.42
C GLU A 37 -9.93 8.60 19.50
N LYS A 38 -9.94 7.29 19.28
CA LYS A 38 -9.18 6.66 18.21
C LYS A 38 -9.75 7.10 16.87
N PRO A 39 -8.90 7.49 15.89
CA PRO A 39 -9.43 7.96 14.62
C PRO A 39 -10.06 6.84 13.80
N THR A 40 -11.02 7.18 12.96
CA THR A 40 -11.39 6.35 11.81
C THR A 40 -10.20 6.32 10.88
N ILE A 41 -9.82 5.13 10.41
CA ILE A 41 -8.70 4.94 9.50
C ILE A 41 -9.24 4.41 8.17
N ILE A 42 -9.03 5.17 7.10
CA ILE A 42 -9.48 4.82 5.77
C ILE A 42 -8.26 4.66 4.87
N VAL A 43 -8.11 3.49 4.28
CA VAL A 43 -7.05 3.20 3.32
C VAL A 43 -7.66 3.14 1.92
N VAL A 44 -7.07 3.88 1.00
CA VAL A 44 -7.40 3.83 -0.42
C VAL A 44 -6.16 3.36 -1.17
N MET A 45 -6.18 2.11 -1.62
CA MET A 45 -5.21 1.63 -2.58
C MET A 45 -5.80 1.86 -3.98
N SER A 46 -5.24 2.84 -4.69
CA SER A 46 -5.76 3.28 -5.97
C SER A 46 -5.10 2.50 -7.11
N GLU A 47 -5.93 1.79 -7.87
CA GLU A 47 -5.48 0.94 -8.98
C GLU A 47 -4.65 1.72 -9.99
N SER A 48 -3.44 1.25 -10.26
CA SER A 48 -2.50 1.82 -11.23
C SER A 48 -2.22 3.33 -11.03
N TYR A 49 -2.38 3.83 -9.82
CA TYR A 49 -2.13 5.25 -9.54
C TYR A 49 -0.63 5.51 -9.46
N ALA A 50 -0.12 6.34 -10.34
CA ALA A 50 1.31 6.61 -10.44
C ALA A 50 1.56 8.08 -10.81
N ASP A 51 2.74 8.54 -10.43
CA ASP A 51 3.34 9.79 -10.90
C ASP A 51 4.39 9.43 -11.96
N LEU A 52 4.02 9.49 -13.23
CA LEU A 52 4.92 9.07 -14.32
C LEU A 52 6.10 10.02 -14.51
N SER A 53 6.09 11.20 -13.88
CA SER A 53 7.24 12.11 -13.91
C SER A 53 8.49 11.52 -13.22
N VAL A 54 8.33 10.50 -12.37
CA VAL A 54 9.46 9.77 -11.78
C VAL A 54 10.25 8.96 -12.80
N VAL A 55 9.61 8.63 -13.94
CA VAL A 55 10.28 7.90 -15.04
C VAL A 55 10.97 8.86 -16.00
N GLY A 56 10.43 10.04 -16.19
CA GLY A 56 11.02 11.08 -17.06
C GLY A 56 10.04 12.23 -17.28
N ASP A 57 10.59 13.33 -17.80
CA ASP A 57 9.80 14.54 -17.98
C ASP A 57 8.92 14.47 -19.23
N PHE A 58 7.69 14.97 -19.10
CA PHE A 58 6.76 15.17 -20.22
C PHE A 58 5.77 16.28 -19.87
N LEU A 59 5.15 16.83 -20.89
CA LEU A 59 4.15 17.89 -20.73
C LEU A 59 2.79 17.38 -21.17
N THR A 60 1.76 17.90 -20.51
CA THR A 60 0.36 17.65 -20.84
C THR A 60 -0.39 18.98 -21.07
N ASN A 61 -1.53 18.90 -21.75
CA ASN A 61 -2.36 20.09 -22.02
C ASN A 61 -2.94 20.72 -20.75
N GLU A 62 -3.17 19.92 -19.70
CA GLU A 62 -3.65 20.35 -18.40
C GLU A 62 -2.89 19.59 -17.32
N GLN A 63 -2.88 20.11 -16.11
CA GLN A 63 -2.35 19.41 -14.94
C GLN A 63 -3.16 18.14 -14.70
N VAL A 64 -2.49 17.01 -14.53
CA VAL A 64 -3.15 15.70 -14.45
C VAL A 64 -3.89 15.56 -13.11
N THR A 65 -3.23 15.86 -12.00
CA THR A 65 -3.77 15.69 -10.65
C THR A 65 -3.64 16.97 -9.82
N PRO A 66 -4.36 18.04 -10.20
CA PRO A 66 -4.20 19.35 -9.52
C PRO A 66 -4.59 19.29 -8.05
N TYR A 67 -5.61 18.53 -7.68
CA TYR A 67 -6.03 18.44 -6.29
C TYR A 67 -4.99 17.68 -5.43
N TYR A 68 -4.55 16.52 -5.87
CA TYR A 68 -3.50 15.76 -5.21
C TYR A 68 -2.25 16.63 -4.98
N ASP A 69 -1.83 17.34 -6.02
CA ASP A 69 -0.63 18.17 -6.00
C ASP A 69 -0.76 19.34 -5.02
N SER A 70 -1.98 19.81 -4.77
CA SER A 70 -2.29 20.93 -3.87
C SER A 70 -2.31 20.55 -2.39
N LEU A 71 -2.39 19.25 -2.07
CA LEU A 71 -2.47 18.80 -0.68
C LEU A 71 -1.14 19.07 0.04
N GLN A 72 -1.19 19.84 1.14
CA GLN A 72 0.03 20.28 1.83
C GLN A 72 -0.10 20.46 3.33
N ASP A 73 -1.30 20.29 3.92
CA ASP A 73 -1.53 20.49 5.36
C ASP A 73 -1.91 19.18 6.05
N ASN A 74 -1.35 18.95 7.24
CA ASN A 74 -1.63 17.77 8.04
C ASN A 74 -1.41 16.46 7.26
N ILE A 75 -0.33 16.41 6.51
CA ILE A 75 -0.09 15.36 5.55
C ILE A 75 1.37 14.91 5.54
N MET A 76 1.58 13.61 5.51
CA MET A 76 2.83 13.01 5.11
C MET A 76 2.67 12.57 3.67
N LYS A 77 3.58 12.98 2.79
CA LYS A 77 3.42 12.80 1.34
C LYS A 77 4.77 12.40 0.73
N GLY A 78 4.73 11.47 -0.20
CA GLY A 78 5.97 11.05 -0.83
C GLY A 78 5.80 9.94 -1.85
N HIS A 79 6.86 9.16 -2.01
CA HIS A 79 6.92 8.06 -2.96
C HIS A 79 7.31 6.76 -2.23
N ALA A 80 6.67 5.68 -2.64
CA ALA A 80 6.90 4.35 -2.09
C ALA A 80 7.21 3.34 -3.19
N LEU A 81 8.12 2.41 -2.91
CA LEU A 81 8.39 1.29 -3.81
C LEU A 81 7.30 0.22 -3.65
N SER A 82 6.72 -0.18 -4.77
CA SER A 82 5.95 -1.41 -4.91
C SER A 82 6.89 -2.52 -5.37
N SER A 83 6.50 -3.77 -5.17
CA SER A 83 7.25 -4.94 -5.65
C SER A 83 6.79 -5.44 -7.01
N VAL A 84 5.80 -4.81 -7.62
CA VAL A 84 5.18 -5.26 -8.87
C VAL A 84 5.04 -4.09 -9.85
N PHE A 85 4.95 -4.44 -11.14
CA PHE A 85 4.77 -3.50 -12.22
C PHE A 85 3.62 -3.98 -13.12
N GLY A 86 2.60 -3.14 -13.28
CA GLY A 86 1.50 -3.36 -14.22
C GLY A 86 0.50 -4.45 -13.86
N ALA A 87 0.73 -5.21 -12.79
CA ALA A 87 -0.11 -6.34 -12.40
C ALA A 87 0.18 -6.80 -10.96
N LYS A 88 -0.54 -7.82 -10.50
CA LYS A 88 -0.36 -8.49 -9.19
C LYS A 88 -0.65 -7.58 -8.00
N THR A 89 -1.72 -6.84 -8.11
CA THR A 89 -2.27 -5.98 -7.04
C THR A 89 -2.29 -6.64 -5.64
N PRO A 90 -2.62 -7.94 -5.49
CA PRO A 90 -2.62 -8.58 -4.17
C PRO A 90 -1.30 -8.53 -3.43
N ASN A 91 -0.17 -8.53 -4.14
CA ASN A 91 1.13 -8.46 -3.51
C ASN A 91 1.34 -7.10 -2.82
N SER A 92 0.84 -6.02 -3.43
CA SER A 92 0.87 -4.68 -2.83
C SER A 92 -0.07 -4.57 -1.62
N GLU A 93 -1.26 -5.16 -1.69
CA GLU A 93 -2.20 -5.24 -0.55
C GLU A 93 -1.53 -5.95 0.63
N TRP A 94 -0.89 -7.08 0.36
CA TRP A 94 -0.26 -7.89 1.38
C TRP A 94 0.94 -7.20 2.03
N GLU A 95 1.81 -6.59 1.24
CA GLU A 95 2.95 -5.82 1.77
C GLU A 95 2.46 -4.69 2.68
N PHE A 96 1.44 -3.97 2.24
CA PHE A 96 0.85 -2.90 3.05
C PHE A 96 0.27 -3.43 4.36
N MET A 97 -0.60 -4.45 4.28
CA MET A 97 -1.32 -4.91 5.47
C MET A 97 -0.42 -5.62 6.47
N THR A 98 0.50 -6.47 6.01
CA THR A 98 1.30 -7.31 6.91
C THR A 98 2.63 -6.69 7.33
N GLY A 99 3.14 -5.72 6.58
CA GLY A 99 4.50 -5.22 6.78
C GLY A 99 5.59 -6.19 6.30
N ASN A 100 5.21 -7.30 5.69
CA ASN A 100 6.16 -8.24 5.07
C ASN A 100 6.58 -7.73 3.69
N SER A 101 7.59 -8.35 3.11
CA SER A 101 8.11 -7.95 1.80
C SER A 101 8.16 -9.10 0.82
N MET A 102 7.83 -8.81 -0.44
CA MET A 102 8.04 -9.73 -1.55
C MET A 102 9.53 -10.02 -1.81
N ALA A 103 10.42 -9.22 -1.22
CA ALA A 103 11.88 -9.40 -1.36
C ALA A 103 12.37 -10.80 -0.99
N PHE A 104 11.68 -11.47 -0.07
CA PHE A 104 12.07 -12.77 0.47
C PHE A 104 11.25 -13.94 -0.07
N LEU A 105 10.44 -13.70 -1.08
CA LEU A 105 9.64 -14.73 -1.75
C LEU A 105 10.15 -14.99 -3.15
N PRO A 106 9.92 -16.19 -3.70
CA PRO A 106 10.34 -16.49 -5.06
C PRO A 106 9.75 -15.52 -6.08
N SER A 107 10.54 -15.20 -7.10
CA SER A 107 10.08 -14.38 -8.21
C SER A 107 8.80 -14.97 -8.83
N GLY A 108 7.83 -14.10 -9.13
CA GLY A 108 6.55 -14.52 -9.69
C GLY A 108 5.52 -14.99 -8.67
N SER A 109 5.83 -14.97 -7.37
CA SER A 109 4.86 -15.34 -6.33
C SER A 109 3.62 -14.45 -6.38
N VAL A 110 2.46 -15.05 -6.08
CA VAL A 110 1.19 -14.35 -5.86
C VAL A 110 0.69 -14.80 -4.48
N VAL A 111 0.83 -13.91 -3.50
CA VAL A 111 0.67 -14.27 -2.08
C VAL A 111 -0.72 -14.83 -1.78
N TYR A 112 -1.77 -14.21 -2.31
CA TYR A 112 -3.14 -14.63 -2.06
C TYR A 112 -3.47 -16.03 -2.58
N GLN A 113 -2.71 -16.52 -3.55
CA GLN A 113 -2.89 -17.85 -4.12
C GLN A 113 -2.00 -18.90 -3.48
N GLN A 114 -0.91 -18.50 -2.82
CA GLN A 114 0.15 -19.43 -2.41
C GLN A 114 0.39 -19.47 -0.89
N TYR A 115 0.18 -18.35 -0.18
CA TYR A 115 0.70 -18.23 1.19
C TYR A 115 -0.32 -17.83 2.26
N ILE A 116 -1.58 -17.64 1.92
CA ILE A 116 -2.62 -17.29 2.90
C ILE A 116 -3.43 -18.54 3.24
N SER A 117 -3.14 -19.15 4.38
CA SER A 117 -3.87 -20.30 4.92
C SER A 117 -4.48 -20.04 6.29
N ASP A 118 -3.81 -19.23 7.10
CA ASP A 118 -4.25 -18.83 8.44
C ASP A 118 -4.33 -17.31 8.51
N THR A 119 -4.93 -16.76 9.57
CA THR A 119 -4.97 -15.32 9.81
C THR A 119 -3.54 -14.80 10.04
N PRO A 120 -2.99 -14.03 9.10
CA PRO A 120 -1.68 -13.42 9.32
C PRO A 120 -1.81 -12.23 10.27
N THR A 121 -0.73 -11.95 11.01
CA THR A 121 -0.62 -10.69 11.73
C THR A 121 -0.54 -9.56 10.71
N SER A 122 -1.39 -8.56 10.88
CA SER A 122 -1.51 -7.44 9.94
C SER A 122 -2.11 -6.23 10.65
N ILE A 123 -2.19 -5.10 9.95
CA ILE A 123 -2.94 -3.93 10.45
C ILE A 123 -4.39 -4.32 10.79
N VAL A 124 -4.98 -5.26 10.06
CA VAL A 124 -6.35 -5.74 10.31
C VAL A 124 -6.44 -6.42 11.67
N SER A 125 -5.63 -7.45 11.92
CA SER A 125 -5.65 -8.17 13.19
C SER A 125 -5.24 -7.28 14.36
N ASN A 126 -4.26 -6.41 14.15
CA ASN A 126 -3.80 -5.47 15.18
C ASN A 126 -4.89 -4.47 15.58
N LEU A 127 -5.60 -3.92 14.61
CA LEU A 127 -6.70 -2.97 14.90
C LEU A 127 -7.90 -3.69 15.52
N LYS A 128 -8.23 -4.89 15.07
CA LYS A 128 -9.29 -5.69 15.71
C LYS A 128 -8.97 -5.96 17.19
N ASN A 129 -7.73 -6.29 17.49
CA ASN A 129 -7.29 -6.59 18.86
C ASN A 129 -7.43 -5.37 19.80
N ILE A 130 -7.57 -4.18 19.27
CA ILE A 130 -7.83 -2.96 20.08
C ILE A 130 -9.24 -2.39 19.86
N GLY A 131 -10.15 -3.17 19.26
CA GLY A 131 -11.57 -2.85 19.20
C GLY A 131 -12.10 -2.27 17.90
N TYR A 132 -11.30 -2.18 16.85
CA TYR A 132 -11.77 -1.69 15.54
C TYR A 132 -12.67 -2.71 14.85
N THR A 133 -13.70 -2.20 14.16
CA THR A 133 -14.42 -2.94 13.13
C THR A 133 -13.69 -2.75 11.81
N CYS A 134 -13.33 -3.84 11.15
CA CYS A 134 -12.53 -3.83 9.93
C CYS A 134 -13.38 -4.19 8.71
N VAL A 135 -13.41 -3.29 7.73
CA VAL A 135 -14.23 -3.38 6.53
C VAL A 135 -13.33 -3.36 5.29
N ALA A 136 -13.53 -4.31 4.38
CA ALA A 136 -12.86 -4.32 3.08
C ALA A 136 -13.86 -3.97 1.98
N MET A 137 -13.45 -3.13 1.03
CA MET A 137 -14.25 -2.72 -0.11
C MET A 137 -13.46 -2.86 -1.40
N HIS A 138 -14.02 -3.56 -2.37
CA HIS A 138 -13.43 -3.67 -3.71
C HIS A 138 -14.55 -3.79 -4.74
N PRO A 139 -14.78 -2.77 -5.58
CA PRO A 139 -15.91 -2.74 -6.50
C PRO A 139 -15.69 -3.60 -7.74
N TYR A 140 -15.35 -4.87 -7.53
CA TYR A 140 -15.12 -5.86 -8.56
C TYR A 140 -15.56 -7.25 -8.07
N TYR A 141 -15.34 -8.27 -8.88
CA TYR A 141 -15.79 -9.63 -8.54
C TYR A 141 -15.05 -10.18 -7.31
N GLU A 142 -15.79 -10.80 -6.41
CA GLU A 142 -15.25 -11.35 -5.15
C GLU A 142 -14.22 -12.45 -5.36
N THR A 143 -14.33 -13.18 -6.47
CA THR A 143 -13.43 -14.29 -6.81
C THR A 143 -12.08 -13.81 -7.35
N GLY A 144 -11.98 -12.53 -7.75
CA GLY A 144 -10.72 -11.96 -8.22
C GLY A 144 -9.62 -12.09 -7.16
N TRP A 145 -8.52 -12.78 -7.51
CA TRP A 145 -7.42 -13.09 -6.60
C TRP A 145 -7.86 -13.79 -5.31
N SER A 146 -8.97 -14.55 -5.35
CA SER A 146 -9.53 -15.28 -4.20
C SER A 146 -9.85 -14.37 -2.99
N ARG A 147 -10.16 -13.11 -3.21
CA ARG A 147 -10.44 -12.15 -2.11
C ARG A 147 -11.62 -12.58 -1.24
N ASN A 148 -12.61 -13.26 -1.81
CA ASN A 148 -13.74 -13.80 -1.06
C ASN A 148 -13.33 -14.78 0.04
N ALA A 149 -12.20 -15.47 -0.13
CA ALA A 149 -11.62 -16.37 0.89
C ALA A 149 -10.56 -15.65 1.73
N VAL A 150 -9.72 -14.82 1.10
CA VAL A 150 -8.60 -14.16 1.75
C VAL A 150 -9.05 -13.14 2.77
N TYR A 151 -10.01 -12.28 2.45
CA TYR A 151 -10.40 -11.18 3.35
C TYR A 151 -11.01 -11.67 4.67
N PRO A 152 -11.93 -12.66 4.69
CA PRO A 152 -12.35 -13.23 5.97
C PRO A 152 -11.18 -13.84 6.76
N THR A 153 -10.26 -14.51 6.07
CA THR A 153 -9.06 -15.09 6.70
C THR A 153 -8.16 -14.02 7.31
N MET A 154 -8.02 -12.86 6.66
CA MET A 154 -7.28 -11.71 7.19
C MET A 154 -7.91 -11.12 8.46
N GLY A 155 -9.18 -11.39 8.70
CA GLY A 155 -9.90 -10.91 9.87
C GLY A 155 -10.89 -9.78 9.61
N PHE A 156 -11.17 -9.43 8.37
CA PHE A 156 -12.18 -8.42 8.08
C PHE A 156 -13.56 -8.87 8.58
N ASP A 157 -14.28 -7.96 9.24
CA ASP A 157 -15.63 -8.20 9.75
C ASP A 157 -16.67 -8.10 8.64
N GLU A 158 -16.46 -7.22 7.68
CA GLU A 158 -17.34 -6.98 6.54
C GLU A 158 -16.51 -6.96 5.27
N THR A 159 -17.08 -7.47 4.19
CA THR A 159 -16.49 -7.38 2.85
C THR A 159 -17.55 -6.92 1.87
N HIS A 160 -17.21 -5.97 1.00
CA HIS A 160 -18.09 -5.43 -0.02
C HIS A 160 -17.41 -5.55 -1.39
N PHE A 161 -18.09 -6.28 -2.29
CA PHE A 161 -17.62 -6.49 -3.66
C PHE A 161 -18.64 -5.89 -4.64
N ILE A 162 -18.50 -6.19 -5.92
CA ILE A 162 -19.25 -5.52 -7.00
C ILE A 162 -20.75 -5.39 -6.74
N ASP A 163 -21.40 -6.42 -6.16
CA ASP A 163 -22.85 -6.43 -5.93
C ASP A 163 -23.30 -5.40 -4.87
N ASP A 164 -22.39 -4.90 -4.05
CA ASP A 164 -22.68 -3.92 -3.01
C ASP A 164 -22.50 -2.47 -3.49
N PHE A 165 -22.17 -2.28 -4.75
CA PHE A 165 -21.98 -0.95 -5.35
C PHE A 165 -23.02 -0.71 -6.45
N ASP A 166 -23.22 0.57 -6.79
CA ASP A 166 -24.06 0.96 -7.91
C ASP A 166 -23.35 0.63 -9.23
N GLN A 167 -23.74 -0.46 -9.85
CA GLN A 167 -23.14 -0.95 -11.09
C GLN A 167 -23.49 -0.13 -12.32
N THR A 168 -24.30 0.92 -12.19
CA THR A 168 -24.55 1.89 -13.26
C THR A 168 -23.51 3.02 -13.28
N LYS A 169 -22.73 3.18 -12.21
CA LYS A 169 -21.69 4.19 -12.08
C LYS A 169 -20.38 3.68 -12.68
N LEU A 170 -20.31 3.72 -14.01
CA LEU A 170 -19.18 3.16 -14.76
C LEU A 170 -18.40 4.26 -15.48
N LEU A 171 -17.08 4.08 -15.50
CA LEU A 171 -16.18 4.77 -16.40
C LEU A 171 -15.42 3.69 -17.17
N ARG A 172 -15.48 3.75 -18.50
CA ARG A 172 -15.17 2.61 -19.35
C ARG A 172 -16.08 1.43 -18.95
N LYS A 173 -15.51 0.32 -18.45
CA LYS A 173 -16.26 -0.87 -18.01
C LYS A 173 -16.17 -1.12 -16.50
N TYR A 174 -15.56 -0.20 -15.75
CA TYR A 174 -15.31 -0.38 -14.31
C TYR A 174 -16.11 0.61 -13.48
N ILE A 175 -16.46 0.20 -12.26
CA ILE A 175 -17.09 1.10 -11.29
C ILE A 175 -16.12 2.22 -10.95
N THR A 176 -16.64 3.44 -10.87
CA THR A 176 -15.84 4.65 -10.67
C THR A 176 -15.23 4.75 -9.27
N ASP A 177 -14.14 5.48 -9.17
CA ASP A 177 -13.58 5.89 -7.87
C ASP A 177 -14.60 6.71 -7.09
N GLN A 178 -15.37 7.56 -7.76
CA GLN A 178 -16.42 8.38 -7.12
C GLN A 178 -17.44 7.48 -6.40
N GLU A 179 -17.91 6.40 -7.04
CA GLU A 179 -18.85 5.46 -6.41
C GLU A 179 -18.22 4.76 -5.21
N LEU A 180 -16.96 4.32 -5.34
CA LEU A 180 -16.24 3.72 -4.22
C LEU A 180 -16.15 4.70 -3.05
N TYR A 181 -15.79 5.95 -3.30
CA TYR A 181 -15.62 6.95 -2.24
C TYR A 181 -16.95 7.37 -1.62
N GLU A 182 -18.02 7.44 -2.38
CA GLU A 182 -19.36 7.64 -1.84
C GLU A 182 -19.79 6.47 -0.94
N SER A 183 -19.41 5.25 -1.30
CA SER A 183 -19.67 4.06 -0.48
C SER A 183 -18.86 4.07 0.81
N ILE A 184 -17.64 4.56 0.80
CA ILE A 184 -16.82 4.79 2.01
C ILE A 184 -17.52 5.78 2.93
N VAL A 185 -17.96 6.89 2.40
CA VAL A 185 -18.69 7.93 3.16
C VAL A 185 -19.98 7.36 3.76
N GLU A 186 -20.74 6.60 2.97
CA GLU A 186 -21.98 5.97 3.44
C GLU A 186 -21.71 4.99 4.61
N ARG A 187 -20.67 4.17 4.50
CA ARG A 187 -20.29 3.26 5.59
C ARG A 187 -19.86 4.04 6.85
N TYR A 188 -19.11 5.11 6.68
CA TYR A 188 -18.73 5.98 7.79
C TYR A 188 -19.97 6.58 8.46
N GLU A 189 -20.91 7.12 7.69
CA GLU A 189 -22.14 7.71 8.24
C GLU A 189 -23.01 6.69 8.96
N SER A 190 -22.96 5.42 8.57
CA SER A 190 -23.73 4.34 9.20
C SER A 190 -23.06 3.76 10.45
N LYS A 191 -21.85 4.20 10.79
CA LYS A 191 -21.16 3.67 11.95
C LYS A 191 -21.90 3.97 13.24
N LYS A 192 -21.79 3.05 14.19
CA LYS A 192 -22.35 3.24 15.54
C LYS A 192 -21.55 4.33 16.27
N ALA A 193 -22.17 4.97 17.26
CA ALA A 193 -21.60 6.12 17.98
C ALA A 193 -20.20 5.84 18.57
N ASN A 194 -19.95 4.62 19.03
CA ASN A 194 -18.68 4.24 19.67
C ASN A 194 -17.90 3.23 18.84
N GLU A 195 -18.22 3.10 17.55
CA GLU A 195 -17.53 2.18 16.66
C GLU A 195 -16.23 2.80 16.17
N ASP A 196 -15.11 2.15 16.46
CA ASP A 196 -13.83 2.46 15.82
C ASP A 196 -13.77 1.75 14.48
N LEU A 197 -13.62 2.50 13.40
CA LEU A 197 -13.79 1.98 12.03
C LEU A 197 -12.48 2.02 11.26
N PHE A 198 -12.12 0.88 10.68
CA PHE A 198 -11.04 0.75 9.71
C PHE A 198 -11.62 0.27 8.38
N ILE A 199 -11.36 1.01 7.31
CA ILE A 199 -11.79 0.64 5.96
C ILE A 199 -10.56 0.47 5.07
N MET A 200 -10.40 -0.72 4.49
CA MET A 200 -9.43 -0.99 3.43
C MET A 200 -10.17 -1.04 2.11
N SER A 201 -9.93 -0.05 1.26
CA SER A 201 -10.57 0.01 -0.05
C SER A 201 -9.55 -0.13 -1.18
N ILE A 202 -9.92 -0.89 -2.20
CA ILE A 202 -9.13 -1.13 -3.40
C ILE A 202 -9.98 -0.71 -4.60
N SER A 203 -9.54 0.29 -5.34
CA SER A 203 -10.28 0.79 -6.50
C SER A 203 -10.10 -0.11 -7.73
N MET A 204 -10.90 0.13 -8.76
CA MET A 204 -10.86 -0.65 -10.00
C MET A 204 -10.88 0.23 -11.25
N GLN A 205 -11.31 1.49 -11.14
CA GLN A 205 -11.56 2.38 -12.26
C GLN A 205 -10.41 2.43 -13.28
N ASN A 206 -9.17 2.51 -12.79
CA ASN A 206 -7.99 2.74 -13.64
C ASN A 206 -7.31 1.46 -14.12
N HIS A 207 -7.95 0.31 -13.96
CA HIS A 207 -7.38 -0.97 -14.38
C HIS A 207 -7.02 -0.97 -15.88
N GLY A 208 -5.86 -1.55 -16.24
CA GLY A 208 -5.42 -1.68 -17.64
C GLY A 208 -6.30 -2.63 -18.47
N GLY A 209 -6.29 -2.63 -19.83
CA GLY A 209 -5.54 -1.79 -20.73
C GLY A 209 -6.20 -0.46 -21.11
N TYR A 210 -5.44 0.28 -21.88
CA TYR A 210 -5.80 1.69 -22.11
C TYR A 210 -5.90 2.02 -23.61
N THR A 211 -6.06 1.02 -24.46
CA THR A 211 -6.05 1.20 -25.93
C THR A 211 -7.45 1.30 -26.55
N GLU A 212 -8.46 0.72 -25.90
CA GLU A 212 -9.83 0.74 -26.37
C GLU A 212 -10.50 2.07 -26.05
N LYS A 213 -11.24 2.64 -27.01
CA LYS A 213 -12.03 3.85 -26.81
C LYS A 213 -13.43 3.51 -26.36
N TYR A 214 -13.95 4.29 -25.40
CA TYR A 214 -15.25 4.07 -24.78
C TYR A 214 -16.16 5.28 -24.97
N PRO A 215 -17.43 5.11 -25.33
CA PRO A 215 -18.37 6.21 -25.52
C PRO A 215 -18.72 6.94 -24.21
N ASN A 216 -18.55 6.28 -23.07
CA ASN A 216 -18.82 6.85 -21.74
C ASN A 216 -17.60 7.53 -21.11
N PHE A 217 -16.50 7.68 -21.85
CA PHE A 217 -15.29 8.30 -21.31
C PHE A 217 -14.75 9.37 -22.27
N ASN A 218 -14.77 10.62 -21.81
CA ASN A 218 -14.15 11.74 -22.52
C ASN A 218 -12.74 11.95 -21.98
N GLU A 219 -11.72 11.59 -22.79
CA GLU A 219 -10.32 11.73 -22.42
C GLU A 219 -9.89 13.20 -22.48
N GLN A 220 -9.74 13.84 -21.33
CA GLN A 220 -9.41 15.26 -21.23
C GLN A 220 -7.92 15.57 -21.28
N ILE A 221 -7.07 14.60 -20.94
CA ILE A 221 -5.63 14.78 -20.84
C ILE A 221 -4.95 14.18 -22.07
N ARG A 222 -4.02 14.93 -22.63
CA ARG A 222 -3.13 14.44 -23.70
C ARG A 222 -1.70 14.91 -23.47
N THR A 223 -0.77 14.10 -23.89
CA THR A 223 0.65 14.47 -23.92
C THR A 223 0.88 15.49 -25.06
N LEU A 224 1.75 16.46 -24.82
CA LEU A 224 2.19 17.45 -25.81
C LEU A 224 3.47 16.96 -26.50
N GLY A 225 3.64 17.35 -27.75
CA GLY A 225 4.73 16.82 -28.59
C GLY A 225 4.31 15.51 -29.24
N ALA A 226 4.95 14.41 -28.90
CA ALA A 226 4.54 13.09 -29.38
C ALA A 226 3.20 12.67 -28.76
N SER A 227 2.35 12.02 -29.55
CA SER A 227 1.06 11.53 -29.09
C SER A 227 1.14 10.04 -28.74
N TYR A 228 0.68 9.70 -27.54
CA TYR A 228 0.62 8.33 -27.02
C TYR A 228 -0.80 8.05 -26.55
N SER A 229 -1.58 7.34 -27.37
CA SER A 229 -3.03 7.20 -27.12
C SER A 229 -3.36 6.45 -25.83
N ASP A 230 -2.57 5.44 -25.47
CA ASP A 230 -2.75 4.71 -24.21
C ASP A 230 -2.35 5.55 -22.98
N ALA A 231 -1.25 6.30 -23.09
CA ALA A 231 -0.85 7.24 -22.05
C ALA A 231 -1.91 8.33 -21.86
N ASN A 232 -2.49 8.86 -22.94
CA ASN A 232 -3.55 9.86 -22.88
C ASN A 232 -4.79 9.32 -22.15
N GLN A 233 -5.21 8.10 -22.44
CA GLN A 233 -6.33 7.48 -21.72
C GLN A 233 -6.00 7.30 -20.25
N TYR A 234 -4.83 6.75 -19.95
CA TYR A 234 -4.38 6.53 -18.57
C TYR A 234 -4.34 7.84 -17.76
N LEU A 235 -3.70 8.88 -18.31
CA LEU A 235 -3.61 10.18 -17.63
C LEU A 235 -4.97 10.81 -17.43
N SER A 236 -5.90 10.62 -18.38
CA SER A 236 -7.27 11.07 -18.25
C SER A 236 -8.03 10.34 -17.14
N LEU A 237 -7.74 9.06 -16.93
CA LEU A 237 -8.27 8.30 -15.79
C LEU A 237 -7.75 8.84 -14.46
N LEU A 238 -6.46 9.17 -14.36
CA LEU A 238 -5.90 9.81 -13.17
C LEU A 238 -6.58 11.14 -12.87
N HIS A 239 -6.89 11.90 -13.90
CA HIS A 239 -7.61 13.18 -13.77
C HIS A 239 -9.00 12.98 -13.15
N GLU A 240 -9.71 11.93 -13.55
CA GLU A 240 -10.99 11.57 -12.94
C GLU A 240 -10.82 11.08 -11.50
N SER A 241 -9.77 10.32 -11.21
CA SER A 241 -9.42 9.91 -9.83
C SER A 241 -9.17 11.12 -8.94
N ASP A 242 -8.53 12.16 -9.47
CA ASP A 242 -8.23 13.39 -8.74
C ASP A 242 -9.50 14.14 -8.31
N LYS A 243 -10.51 14.19 -9.20
CA LYS A 243 -11.81 14.77 -8.86
C LYS A 243 -12.52 14.01 -7.75
N ALA A 244 -12.46 12.67 -7.80
CA ALA A 244 -13.04 11.83 -6.76
C ALA A 244 -12.30 12.01 -5.43
N LEU A 245 -10.98 12.14 -5.46
CA LEU A 245 -10.17 12.38 -4.27
C LEU A 245 -10.56 13.71 -3.59
N GLU A 246 -10.80 14.76 -4.37
CA GLU A 246 -11.27 16.03 -3.84
C GLU A 246 -12.60 15.87 -3.08
N TYR A 247 -13.52 15.09 -3.62
CA TYR A 247 -14.78 14.78 -2.94
C TYR A 247 -14.50 14.08 -1.59
N LEU A 248 -13.67 13.06 -1.57
CA LEU A 248 -13.39 12.26 -0.37
C LEU A 248 -12.74 13.09 0.74
N ILE A 249 -11.67 13.81 0.41
CA ILE A 249 -10.96 14.65 1.38
C ILE A 249 -11.86 15.79 1.87
N SER A 250 -12.58 16.46 0.98
CA SER A 250 -13.47 17.56 1.35
C SER A 250 -14.57 17.12 2.30
N TYR A 251 -15.11 15.91 2.09
CA TYR A 251 -16.10 15.38 3.02
C TYR A 251 -15.52 15.20 4.42
N PHE A 252 -14.35 14.54 4.54
CA PHE A 252 -13.77 14.25 5.85
C PHE A 252 -13.14 15.48 6.51
N GLN A 253 -12.81 16.53 5.77
CA GLN A 253 -12.46 17.83 6.36
C GLN A 253 -13.64 18.45 7.12
N SER A 254 -14.87 18.15 6.72
CA SER A 254 -16.07 18.71 7.31
C SER A 254 -16.60 17.96 8.54
N VAL A 255 -16.05 16.80 8.86
CA VAL A 255 -16.49 16.01 10.02
C VAL A 255 -15.68 16.38 11.27
N ASP A 256 -16.33 16.32 12.43
CA ASP A 256 -15.70 16.68 13.71
C ASP A 256 -14.87 15.53 14.28
N ASP A 257 -15.26 14.28 14.02
CA ASP A 257 -14.53 13.10 14.49
C ASP A 257 -13.16 13.01 13.82
N PRO A 258 -12.13 12.50 14.52
CA PRO A 258 -10.81 12.34 13.92
C PRO A 258 -10.81 11.25 12.84
N VAL A 259 -10.22 11.59 11.69
CA VAL A 259 -10.12 10.70 10.53
C VAL A 259 -8.74 10.78 9.93
N GLU A 260 -8.17 9.62 9.64
CA GLU A 260 -6.95 9.46 8.86
C GLU A 260 -7.27 8.80 7.53
N ILE A 261 -6.70 9.34 6.44
CA ILE A 261 -6.79 8.73 5.10
C ILE A 261 -5.39 8.41 4.63
N VAL A 262 -5.16 7.13 4.34
CA VAL A 262 -3.94 6.60 3.74
C VAL A 262 -4.23 6.31 2.27
N PHE A 263 -3.49 6.94 1.38
CA PHE A 263 -3.68 6.80 -0.07
C PHE A 263 -2.38 6.38 -0.72
N PHE A 264 -2.42 5.35 -1.56
CA PHE A 264 -1.25 4.94 -2.34
C PHE A 264 -1.64 4.19 -3.59
N GLY A 265 -0.76 4.23 -4.60
CA GLY A 265 -0.88 3.38 -5.78
C GLY A 265 -0.41 1.95 -5.48
N ASP A 266 -1.01 0.96 -6.13
CA ASP A 266 -0.59 -0.44 -6.00
C ASP A 266 0.64 -0.76 -6.85
N HIS A 267 0.68 -0.20 -8.06
CA HIS A 267 1.78 -0.32 -9.02
C HIS A 267 1.60 0.73 -10.11
N GLN A 268 2.61 0.92 -10.95
CA GLN A 268 2.48 1.73 -12.15
C GLN A 268 1.72 0.98 -13.25
N PRO A 269 1.11 1.70 -14.21
CA PRO A 269 0.49 1.07 -15.37
C PRO A 269 1.54 0.51 -16.31
N SER A 270 1.19 -0.56 -17.05
CA SER A 270 2.00 -1.02 -18.16
C SER A 270 1.51 -0.34 -19.45
N LEU A 271 2.26 0.62 -19.94
CA LEU A 271 1.96 1.37 -21.16
C LEU A 271 2.85 0.90 -22.31
N ASN A 272 2.60 1.44 -23.50
CA ASN A 272 3.41 1.11 -24.68
C ASN A 272 4.87 1.51 -24.48
N THR A 273 5.79 0.67 -24.91
CA THR A 273 7.22 0.91 -24.74
C THR A 273 7.69 2.21 -25.41
N ASN A 274 7.01 2.68 -26.46
CA ASN A 274 7.36 3.93 -27.11
C ASN A 274 7.16 5.14 -26.22
N PHE A 275 6.16 5.09 -25.33
CA PHE A 275 5.98 6.14 -24.30
C PHE A 275 7.20 6.19 -23.37
N TYR A 276 7.63 5.05 -22.87
CA TYR A 276 8.82 4.98 -21.99
C TYR A 276 10.08 5.43 -22.72
N LYS A 277 10.24 5.07 -24.00
CA LYS A 277 11.36 5.57 -24.81
C LYS A 277 11.34 7.10 -24.94
N GLY A 278 10.14 7.68 -25.05
CA GLY A 278 9.99 9.13 -25.06
C GLY A 278 10.37 9.78 -23.74
N LEU A 279 10.18 9.07 -22.62
CA LEU A 279 10.51 9.57 -21.28
C LEU A 279 11.99 9.39 -20.92
N ASN A 280 12.56 8.22 -21.17
CA ASN A 280 13.89 7.83 -20.66
C ASN A 280 14.94 7.56 -21.74
N GLY A 281 14.56 7.55 -23.01
CA GLY A 281 15.45 7.26 -24.14
C GLY A 281 15.76 5.78 -24.38
N LYS A 282 15.36 4.89 -23.48
CA LYS A 282 15.70 3.45 -23.51
C LYS A 282 14.49 2.53 -23.62
N GLY A 283 13.33 2.96 -23.16
CA GLY A 283 12.13 2.13 -23.03
C GLY A 283 12.13 1.34 -21.73
N LEU A 284 11.88 0.03 -21.82
CA LEU A 284 11.79 -0.87 -20.67
C LEU A 284 13.00 -1.85 -20.58
N SER A 285 14.01 -1.68 -21.42
CA SER A 285 15.21 -2.53 -21.42
C SER A 285 16.47 -1.68 -21.33
N GLY A 286 17.56 -2.28 -20.84
CA GLY A 286 18.83 -1.60 -20.70
C GLY A 286 18.85 -0.53 -19.61
N LEU A 287 17.92 -0.61 -18.66
CA LEU A 287 17.81 0.34 -17.55
C LEU A 287 18.80 -0.01 -16.44
N THR A 288 19.34 1.03 -15.78
CA THR A 288 20.09 0.86 -14.54
C THR A 288 19.15 0.42 -13.41
N GLU A 289 19.72 0.00 -12.27
CA GLU A 289 18.88 -0.37 -11.10
C GLU A 289 18.04 0.80 -10.62
N ASP A 290 18.58 2.01 -10.59
CA ASP A 290 17.83 3.21 -10.20
C ASP A 290 16.70 3.51 -11.20
N GLU A 291 16.97 3.39 -12.48
CA GLU A 291 15.95 3.59 -13.52
C GLU A 291 14.86 2.51 -13.45
N LEU A 292 15.23 1.25 -13.17
CA LEU A 292 14.25 0.17 -12.95
C LEU A 292 13.37 0.44 -11.74
N GLU A 293 13.95 0.86 -10.61
CA GLU A 293 13.17 1.16 -9.40
C GLU A 293 12.20 2.32 -9.62
N ASN A 294 12.50 3.25 -10.52
CA ASN A 294 11.56 4.29 -10.91
C ASN A 294 10.25 3.71 -11.49
N LEU A 295 10.30 2.56 -12.14
CA LEU A 295 9.11 1.86 -12.67
C LEU A 295 8.28 1.19 -11.57
N TYR A 296 8.84 1.01 -10.37
CA TYR A 296 8.18 0.41 -9.20
C TYR A 296 7.75 1.46 -8.18
N THR A 297 7.98 2.72 -8.45
CA THR A 297 7.69 3.83 -7.54
C THR A 297 6.25 4.31 -7.74
N VAL A 298 5.52 4.43 -6.62
CA VAL A 298 4.15 4.94 -6.60
C VAL A 298 4.03 6.07 -5.59
N PRO A 299 3.13 7.03 -5.81
CA PRO A 299 2.89 8.09 -4.84
C PRO A 299 2.08 7.55 -3.66
N PHE A 300 2.27 8.18 -2.51
CA PHE A 300 1.44 7.93 -1.34
C PHE A 300 1.25 9.21 -0.53
N PHE A 301 0.20 9.24 0.28
CA PHE A 301 0.08 10.20 1.36
C PHE A 301 -0.66 9.59 2.55
N ILE A 302 -0.43 10.18 3.72
CA ILE A 302 -1.20 9.92 4.94
C ILE A 302 -1.69 11.28 5.42
N TRP A 303 -2.99 11.50 5.31
CA TRP A 303 -3.66 12.75 5.62
C TRP A 303 -4.56 12.58 6.84
N THR A 304 -4.64 13.63 7.66
CA THR A 304 -5.55 13.65 8.80
C THR A 304 -6.38 14.92 8.78
N ASN A 305 -7.62 14.84 9.29
CA ASN A 305 -8.46 16.02 9.47
C ASN A 305 -8.20 16.71 10.81
N TYR A 306 -7.22 16.25 11.56
CA TYR A 306 -6.72 16.86 12.77
C TYR A 306 -5.25 17.28 12.57
N GLU A 307 -4.74 18.09 13.49
CA GLU A 307 -3.40 18.61 13.36
C GLU A 307 -2.35 17.49 13.46
N THR A 308 -1.56 17.33 12.42
CA THR A 308 -0.37 16.48 12.39
C THR A 308 0.75 17.21 11.66
N GLU A 309 1.99 16.78 11.91
CA GLU A 309 3.15 17.36 11.25
C GLU A 309 3.11 17.09 9.74
N THR A 310 3.35 18.13 8.94
CA THR A 310 3.48 17.98 7.49
C THR A 310 4.90 17.57 7.16
N GLU A 311 5.04 16.43 6.48
CA GLU A 311 6.34 15.83 6.14
C GLU A 311 6.38 15.40 4.68
N GLU A 312 7.57 15.55 4.08
CA GLU A 312 7.87 14.92 2.79
C GLU A 312 8.76 13.70 3.03
N VAL A 313 8.39 12.59 2.37
CA VAL A 313 9.16 11.34 2.42
C VAL A 313 9.62 11.03 1.00
N PRO A 314 10.88 11.37 0.65
CA PRO A 314 11.37 11.18 -0.72
C PRO A 314 11.26 9.75 -1.22
N ILE A 315 11.55 8.78 -0.35
CA ILE A 315 11.46 7.37 -0.67
C ILE A 315 11.14 6.52 0.56
N THR A 316 10.21 5.60 0.39
CA THR A 316 9.94 4.51 1.31
C THR A 316 9.44 3.32 0.50
N SER A 317 8.81 2.35 1.13
CA SER A 317 8.21 1.18 0.45
C SER A 317 6.92 0.76 1.12
N LEU A 318 6.08 0.02 0.39
CA LEU A 318 4.72 -0.31 0.83
C LEU A 318 4.68 -1.07 2.15
N ASN A 319 5.70 -1.88 2.44
CA ASN A 319 5.80 -2.64 3.70
C ASN A 319 5.92 -1.76 4.96
N TYR A 320 6.26 -0.49 4.82
CA TYR A 320 6.36 0.45 5.94
C TYR A 320 5.11 1.31 6.13
N LEU A 321 4.22 1.38 5.13
CA LEU A 321 3.13 2.37 5.16
C LEU A 321 2.13 2.13 6.30
N SER A 322 1.81 0.87 6.64
CA SER A 322 0.91 0.60 7.76
C SER A 322 1.50 1.03 9.10
N THR A 323 2.81 0.86 9.30
CA THR A 323 3.52 1.35 10.48
C THR A 323 3.42 2.87 10.57
N MET A 324 3.69 3.58 9.47
CA MET A 324 3.59 5.03 9.40
C MET A 324 2.16 5.52 9.67
N ALA A 325 1.17 4.81 9.14
CA ALA A 325 -0.24 5.11 9.37
C ALA A 325 -0.63 4.96 10.85
N LEU A 326 -0.19 3.89 11.50
CA LEU A 326 -0.46 3.69 12.93
C LEU A 326 0.15 4.79 13.78
N GLU A 327 1.40 5.20 13.48
CA GLU A 327 2.05 6.31 14.20
C GLU A 327 1.26 7.60 14.06
N ARG A 328 0.85 7.96 12.87
CA ARG A 328 0.12 9.21 12.61
C ARG A 328 -1.33 9.16 13.15
N ALA A 329 -1.88 7.98 13.32
CA ALA A 329 -3.16 7.78 13.98
C ALA A 329 -3.05 7.86 15.52
N GLY A 330 -1.84 7.99 16.05
CA GLY A 330 -1.60 7.99 17.49
C GLY A 330 -1.75 6.62 18.12
N ILE A 331 -1.68 5.56 17.33
CA ILE A 331 -1.80 4.18 17.77
C ILE A 331 -0.43 3.62 18.07
N ALA A 332 -0.28 3.05 19.26
CA ALA A 332 0.97 2.45 19.69
C ALA A 332 1.35 1.28 18.79
N LEU A 333 2.61 1.23 18.42
CA LEU A 333 3.08 0.21 17.48
C LEU A 333 3.16 -1.17 18.13
N PRO A 334 2.53 -2.18 17.51
CA PRO A 334 2.83 -3.58 17.83
C PRO A 334 4.32 -3.88 17.63
N SER A 335 4.81 -4.94 18.25
CA SER A 335 6.25 -5.27 18.26
C SER A 335 6.86 -5.36 16.85
N TYR A 336 6.17 -5.99 15.91
CA TYR A 336 6.68 -6.08 14.53
C TYR A 336 6.77 -4.71 13.86
N ASN A 337 5.79 -3.85 14.09
CA ASN A 337 5.81 -2.48 13.56
C ASN A 337 6.89 -1.62 14.22
N GLN A 338 7.21 -1.85 15.49
CA GLN A 338 8.37 -1.21 16.16
C GLN A 338 9.66 -1.61 15.46
N PHE A 339 9.83 -2.90 15.15
CA PHE A 339 10.98 -3.39 14.38
C PHE A 339 11.07 -2.70 13.02
N LEU A 340 9.94 -2.61 12.31
CA LEU A 340 9.90 -1.97 10.99
C LEU A 340 10.22 -0.47 11.06
N ALA A 341 9.74 0.23 12.08
CA ALA A 341 10.06 1.64 12.29
C ALA A 341 11.56 1.86 12.51
N ASP A 342 12.19 0.99 13.29
CA ASP A 342 13.64 1.05 13.52
C ASP A 342 14.42 0.72 12.23
N MET A 343 14.03 -0.33 11.54
CA MET A 343 14.67 -0.73 10.28
C MET A 343 14.59 0.38 9.23
N GLN A 344 13.46 1.07 9.13
CA GLN A 344 13.24 2.13 8.15
C GLN A 344 14.28 3.24 8.23
N GLN A 345 14.84 3.50 9.40
CA GLN A 345 15.86 4.53 9.59
C GLN A 345 17.15 4.21 8.84
N THR A 346 17.48 2.94 8.67
CA THR A 346 18.67 2.49 7.93
C THR A 346 18.34 2.00 6.53
N ILE A 347 17.22 1.29 6.38
CA ILE A 347 16.70 0.76 5.10
C ILE A 347 15.36 1.44 4.82
N PRO A 348 15.35 2.64 4.24
CA PRO A 348 14.11 3.40 4.06
C PRO A 348 13.15 2.78 3.05
N ALA A 349 13.65 1.94 2.14
CA ALA A 349 12.84 1.30 1.10
C ALA A 349 13.41 -0.06 0.72
N ILE A 350 12.53 -1.05 0.58
CA ILE A 350 12.88 -2.41 0.16
C ILE A 350 11.71 -2.99 -0.65
N ASN A 351 12.02 -3.70 -1.74
CA ASN A 351 11.03 -4.40 -2.55
C ASN A 351 11.61 -5.68 -3.15
N SER A 352 10.85 -6.33 -4.04
CA SER A 352 11.26 -7.57 -4.71
C SER A 352 12.55 -7.45 -5.54
N ARG A 353 12.99 -6.24 -5.87
CA ARG A 353 14.18 -6.00 -6.67
C ARG A 353 15.42 -5.67 -5.86
N GLY A 354 15.24 -5.17 -4.66
CA GLY A 354 16.37 -4.76 -3.81
C GLY A 354 15.97 -3.72 -2.77
N TYR A 355 16.91 -2.87 -2.40
CA TYR A 355 16.70 -1.86 -1.37
C TYR A 355 17.45 -0.58 -1.70
N TYR A 356 17.03 0.52 -1.08
CA TYR A 356 17.76 1.79 -1.18
C TYR A 356 18.84 1.83 -0.10
N SER A 357 20.10 1.93 -0.54
CA SER A 357 21.25 2.05 0.34
C SER A 357 21.54 3.52 0.63
N VAL A 358 21.28 3.95 1.86
CA VAL A 358 21.56 5.34 2.30
C VAL A 358 23.05 5.63 2.26
N SER A 359 23.87 4.66 2.68
CA SER A 359 25.33 4.82 2.70
C SER A 359 25.94 4.97 1.31
N SER A 360 25.32 4.34 0.30
CA SER A 360 25.78 4.39 -1.09
C SER A 360 25.00 5.40 -1.95
N GLY A 361 23.86 5.89 -1.47
CA GLY A 361 23.02 6.83 -2.19
C GLY A 361 22.37 6.27 -3.45
N CYS A 362 22.16 4.95 -3.53
CA CYS A 362 21.61 4.29 -4.71
C CYS A 362 20.89 2.98 -4.32
N PHE A 363 20.13 2.45 -5.28
CA PHE A 363 19.51 1.13 -5.12
C PHE A 363 20.54 0.01 -5.34
N LYS A 364 20.40 -1.04 -4.56
CA LYS A 364 21.25 -2.24 -4.62
C LYS A 364 20.40 -3.50 -4.53
N HIS A 365 20.93 -4.61 -5.02
CA HIS A 365 20.37 -5.93 -4.77
C HIS A 365 20.62 -6.34 -3.30
N LEU A 366 19.76 -7.20 -2.75
CA LEU A 366 19.88 -7.62 -1.35
C LEU A 366 21.24 -8.25 -1.03
N GLU A 367 21.75 -9.07 -1.93
CA GLU A 367 23.03 -9.77 -1.78
C GLU A 367 24.24 -8.81 -1.77
N GLU A 368 24.08 -7.59 -2.21
CA GLU A 368 25.13 -6.57 -2.18
C GLU A 368 25.22 -5.84 -0.83
N ALA A 369 24.26 -6.08 0.07
CA ALA A 369 24.21 -5.42 1.37
C ALA A 369 25.39 -5.86 2.24
N THR A 370 25.97 -4.90 2.95
CA THR A 370 27.08 -5.12 3.88
C THR A 370 26.86 -4.35 5.18
N GLY A 371 27.55 -4.74 6.25
CA GLY A 371 27.53 -4.03 7.53
C GLY A 371 26.14 -3.95 8.14
N GLU A 372 25.79 -2.79 8.63
CA GLU A 372 24.52 -2.54 9.32
C GLU A 372 23.31 -2.75 8.39
N GLU A 373 23.43 -2.38 7.12
CA GLU A 373 22.36 -2.61 6.13
C GLU A 373 22.07 -4.11 5.99
N ALA A 374 23.10 -4.94 5.88
CA ALA A 374 22.95 -6.40 5.81
C ALA A 374 22.32 -6.97 7.08
N GLU A 375 22.69 -6.46 8.24
CA GLU A 375 22.16 -6.91 9.53
C GLU A 375 20.65 -6.67 9.64
N TRP A 376 20.17 -5.50 9.22
CA TRP A 376 18.73 -5.20 9.22
C TRP A 376 17.96 -6.08 8.25
N ILE A 377 18.48 -6.29 7.04
CA ILE A 377 17.84 -7.13 6.02
C ILE A 377 17.78 -8.58 6.51
N ASP A 378 18.86 -9.09 7.11
CA ASP A 378 18.89 -10.46 7.63
C ASP A 378 17.88 -10.68 8.75
N ARG A 379 17.77 -9.74 9.70
CA ARG A 379 16.77 -9.80 10.77
C ARG A 379 15.35 -9.77 10.24
N TYR A 380 15.11 -8.93 9.25
CA TYR A 380 13.80 -8.84 8.60
C TYR A 380 13.42 -10.16 7.93
N GLN A 381 14.34 -10.74 7.18
CA GLN A 381 14.13 -12.05 6.55
C GLN A 381 13.87 -13.14 7.58
N ILE A 382 14.60 -13.14 8.68
CA ILE A 382 14.43 -14.10 9.79
C ILE A 382 13.02 -13.98 10.39
N LEU A 383 12.57 -12.78 10.68
CA LEU A 383 11.24 -12.57 11.26
C LEU A 383 10.13 -12.95 10.28
N GLN A 384 10.26 -12.60 9.00
CA GLN A 384 9.27 -12.99 8.01
C GLN A 384 9.22 -14.50 7.81
N TYR A 385 10.35 -15.18 7.81
CA TYR A 385 10.39 -16.64 7.74
C TYR A 385 9.71 -17.27 8.95
N ASN A 386 10.02 -16.80 10.16
CA ASN A 386 9.35 -17.25 11.38
C ASN A 386 7.82 -17.06 11.28
N ASN A 387 7.38 -15.92 10.81
CA ASN A 387 5.97 -15.61 10.64
C ASN A 387 5.28 -16.58 9.68
N MET A 388 5.85 -16.79 8.50
CA MET A 388 5.16 -17.46 7.39
C MET A 388 5.44 -18.97 7.33
N PHE A 389 6.63 -19.41 7.70
CA PHE A 389 7.11 -20.74 7.35
C PHE A 389 7.53 -21.59 8.56
N ASP A 390 7.58 -21.03 9.75
CA ASP A 390 7.88 -21.78 10.98
C ASP A 390 6.73 -21.64 11.98
N LYS A 391 5.55 -22.12 11.60
CA LYS A 391 4.33 -21.96 12.38
C LYS A 391 4.40 -22.55 13.79
N LYS A 392 5.16 -23.64 13.96
CA LYS A 392 5.32 -24.29 15.28
C LYS A 392 6.10 -23.43 16.26
N LYS A 393 7.04 -22.63 15.77
CA LYS A 393 7.91 -21.77 16.57
C LYS A 393 7.64 -20.28 16.31
N GLN A 394 6.47 -19.98 15.74
CA GLN A 394 6.10 -18.60 15.43
C GLN A 394 6.13 -17.75 16.70
N SER A 395 6.82 -16.62 16.64
CA SER A 395 6.90 -15.66 17.73
C SER A 395 5.51 -15.06 18.04
N LYS A 396 5.05 -15.18 19.27
CA LYS A 396 3.79 -14.57 19.71
C LYS A 396 3.98 -13.15 20.21
N VAL A 397 5.21 -12.69 20.36
CA VAL A 397 5.55 -11.29 20.60
C VAL A 397 5.35 -10.49 19.30
N PHE A 398 5.95 -10.95 18.22
CA PHE A 398 5.83 -10.27 16.92
C PHE A 398 4.51 -10.57 16.18
N PHE A 399 4.01 -11.79 16.34
CA PHE A 399 2.87 -12.30 15.59
C PHE A 399 1.80 -12.86 16.54
N PRO A 400 1.16 -11.99 17.34
CA PRO A 400 0.14 -12.42 18.29
C PRO A 400 -1.10 -12.96 17.56
N TYR A 401 -1.84 -13.82 18.25
CA TYR A 401 -3.11 -14.30 17.72
C TYR A 401 -4.13 -13.19 17.58
N LEU A 402 -5.00 -13.30 16.58
CA LEU A 402 -6.21 -12.51 16.56
C LEU A 402 -7.09 -12.96 17.74
N GLN A 403 -7.47 -12.00 18.58
CA GLN A 403 -8.36 -12.25 19.71
C GLN A 403 -9.79 -12.39 19.20
N GLU A 404 -10.54 -13.36 19.74
CA GLU A 404 -11.96 -13.60 19.42
C GLU A 404 -12.87 -12.53 20.05
#